data_91a5cf0236988cbb93f650946758ff7a
#
_entry.id   91a5cf0236988cbb93f650946758ff7a
#
_cell.length_a   1.000
_cell.length_b   1.000
_cell.length_c   1.000
_cell.angle_alpha   90.00
_cell.angle_beta   90.00
_cell.angle_gamma   90.00
#
_symmetry.space_group_name_H-M   'P 1'
#
loop_
_entity.id
_entity.type
_entity.pdbx_description
1 polymer ?
#
loop_
_entity_poly.entity_id
_entity_poly.type
_entity_poly.pdbx_seq_one_letter_code
_entity_poly.pdbx_strand_id
1 'polypeptide(L)'
;MTETTEPRWVVLDGYEDEPAAFGVPPYVGFHIRYVCGVLEQRQVPYLYLTVDQWRRMQNTQADEWAAILNNALGLVCVAGAVVPGKYLRGAPISLKETQAVIRSLPNGLPALFGGWAIRGWRQQGWSPLRANLFLAVQDTDATLNGFLDSDEWGHQRRTGEQWSTWAQAGASSLAVTAHPDLMGPHGKGPLTFEVEVYQGCVRYKRGCKFCIEPKKGIPLWRSPEDIIREVKLAHDAGVQHVRLGGMTDTYTYMADGVKEMEYPMPNPEPIARLLHGLREDERLDLLHTDNGNPSIIAEHLEPAEAITKTLVETLSDGAVLSFGLESADPSVHEANWLNCDAQQLKSAIRLINKHGRPRGERGLPRLLPGLNFIAGLNGETEGTYGMNLDLLNDLRSEGLLLRRINIRQVEGEGFQEIPAPAFNAFKATVRDTIDAPLLKELFPLGQVLHDVHWESHDGRTRLPAHLTEAHTAPGVHGQAGVTFGRQLGAYPILIGASYKIPLESVSSVMVTGHGARSITGVEVGMNPWTATEKQLAAIPGLGSKSAWSLVSSRARMKRKRPTGLPFQNVETWFEAAGVNQPNEVDKIFIQPS
;
A
#
# COMPACT_ATOMS: atom_id res chain seq x y z
N MET A 1 -18.35 -3.24 38.62
CA MET A 1 -17.45 -2.21 39.19
C MET A 1 -16.69 -1.64 38.00
N THR A 2 -17.08 -0.45 37.56
CA THR A 2 -16.37 0.27 36.48
C THR A 2 -15.07 0.78 37.07
N GLU A 3 -13.96 0.20 36.66
CA GLU A 3 -12.66 0.83 36.85
C GLU A 3 -12.75 2.23 36.24
N THR A 4 -12.62 3.25 37.06
CA THR A 4 -12.47 4.63 36.63
C THR A 4 -11.11 4.73 35.94
N THR A 5 -11.10 4.54 34.64
CA THR A 5 -9.89 4.78 33.84
C THR A 5 -9.54 6.28 33.94
N GLU A 6 -8.27 6.60 34.18
CA GLU A 6 -7.79 7.98 34.21
C GLU A 6 -8.18 8.72 32.90
N PRO A 7 -8.52 10.02 32.99
CA PRO A 7 -8.79 10.83 31.81
C PRO A 7 -7.60 10.84 30.85
N ARG A 8 -7.89 10.70 29.55
CA ARG A 8 -6.85 10.57 28.52
C ARG A 8 -7.26 11.26 27.23
N TRP A 9 -6.30 11.62 26.41
CA TRP A 9 -6.57 12.08 25.05
C TRP A 9 -7.11 10.93 24.19
N VAL A 10 -7.97 11.26 23.24
CA VAL A 10 -8.44 10.31 22.22
C VAL A 10 -7.74 10.66 20.89
N VAL A 11 -7.01 9.73 20.34
CA VAL A 11 -6.37 9.84 19.03
C VAL A 11 -7.15 8.97 18.05
N LEU A 12 -7.88 9.62 17.13
CA LEU A 12 -8.66 8.95 16.10
C LEU A 12 -7.88 8.95 14.78
N ASP A 13 -7.43 7.77 14.39
CA ASP A 13 -6.79 7.55 13.10
C ASP A 13 -7.84 7.42 12.01
N GLY A 14 -7.96 8.47 11.20
CA GLY A 14 -8.85 8.53 10.06
C GLY A 14 -8.27 7.87 8.80
N TYR A 15 -7.16 7.14 8.91
CA TYR A 15 -6.41 6.56 7.79
C TYR A 15 -5.95 7.63 6.81
N GLU A 16 -4.95 8.36 7.21
CA GLU A 16 -4.32 9.34 6.34
C GLU A 16 -3.64 8.64 5.17
N ASP A 17 -4.10 8.99 3.97
CA ASP A 17 -3.49 8.56 2.72
C ASP A 17 -2.88 9.79 2.05
N GLU A 18 -1.57 9.85 1.97
CA GLU A 18 -0.93 10.87 1.16
C GLU A 18 -1.21 10.66 -0.32
N PRO A 19 -1.27 11.73 -1.14
CA PRO A 19 -1.54 11.61 -2.58
C PRO A 19 -0.60 10.67 -3.32
N ALA A 20 0.60 10.40 -2.78
CA ALA A 20 1.57 9.45 -3.31
C ALA A 20 1.35 8.00 -2.85
N ALA A 21 0.58 7.76 -1.77
CA ALA A 21 0.32 6.43 -1.25
C ALA A 21 -0.86 5.78 -1.97
N PHE A 22 -0.62 4.81 -2.82
CA PHE A 22 -1.64 4.23 -3.68
C PHE A 22 -2.05 2.82 -3.29
N GLY A 23 -3.25 2.72 -2.71
CA GLY A 23 -4.13 1.57 -2.83
C GLY A 23 -3.56 0.23 -2.39
N VAL A 24 -2.82 0.22 -1.31
CA VAL A 24 -2.15 -0.97 -0.80
C VAL A 24 -2.57 -1.18 0.65
N PRO A 25 -2.26 -2.30 1.29
CA PRO A 25 -2.75 -2.66 2.61
C PRO A 25 -2.67 -1.53 3.62
N PRO A 26 -3.39 -1.64 4.74
CA PRO A 26 -3.43 -0.57 5.72
C PRO A 26 -2.02 -0.17 6.12
N TYR A 27 -1.74 1.10 5.96
CA TYR A 27 -0.54 1.71 6.51
C TYR A 27 -0.84 2.29 7.88
N VAL A 28 0.13 2.21 8.76
CA VAL A 28 0.21 3.22 9.79
C VAL A 28 0.99 4.41 9.21
N GLY A 29 0.26 5.49 8.93
CA GLY A 29 0.81 6.72 8.38
C GLY A 29 1.75 7.42 9.36
N PHE A 30 2.66 8.25 8.86
CA PHE A 30 3.61 8.95 9.73
C PHE A 30 2.95 10.10 10.50
N HIS A 31 1.95 10.82 9.95
CA HIS A 31 1.32 11.94 10.66
C HIS A 31 0.59 11.50 11.93
N ILE A 32 -0.16 10.38 11.89
CA ILE A 32 -0.82 9.86 13.11
C ILE A 32 0.20 9.41 14.15
N ARG A 33 1.32 8.80 13.71
CA ARG A 33 2.40 8.40 14.60
C ARG A 33 3.11 9.59 15.23
N TYR A 34 3.30 10.70 14.49
CA TYR A 34 3.89 11.91 15.06
C TYR A 34 2.98 12.55 16.11
N VAL A 35 1.66 12.54 15.91
CA VAL A 35 0.70 12.95 16.94
C VAL A 35 0.85 12.08 18.20
N CYS A 36 0.90 10.75 18.04
CA CYS A 36 1.15 9.86 19.18
C CYS A 36 2.54 10.11 19.78
N GLY A 37 3.56 10.37 18.96
CA GLY A 37 4.92 10.68 19.40
C GLY A 37 5.01 11.93 20.28
N VAL A 38 4.20 12.96 20.00
CA VAL A 38 4.06 14.14 20.88
C VAL A 38 3.54 13.72 22.25
N LEU A 39 2.49 12.89 22.30
CA LEU A 39 1.87 12.44 23.54
C LEU A 39 2.81 11.53 24.34
N GLU A 40 3.50 10.61 23.66
CA GLU A 40 4.53 9.74 24.26
C GLU A 40 5.68 10.55 24.88
N GLN A 41 6.26 11.48 24.13
CA GLN A 41 7.35 12.33 24.61
C GLN A 41 6.96 13.12 25.85
N ARG A 42 5.70 13.58 25.90
CA ARG A 42 5.17 14.37 27.02
C ARG A 42 4.59 13.52 28.15
N GLN A 43 4.59 12.20 27.99
CA GLN A 43 3.98 11.27 28.95
C GLN A 43 2.49 11.60 29.22
N VAL A 44 1.78 12.07 28.19
CA VAL A 44 0.35 12.35 28.25
C VAL A 44 -0.43 11.09 27.92
N PRO A 45 -1.31 10.60 28.79
CA PRO A 45 -2.07 9.38 28.54
C PRO A 45 -3.05 9.57 27.40
N TYR A 46 -3.16 8.58 26.51
CA TYR A 46 -4.10 8.61 25.39
C TYR A 46 -4.65 7.23 25.04
N LEU A 47 -5.76 7.24 24.32
CA LEU A 47 -6.39 6.08 23.69
C LEU A 47 -6.25 6.24 22.17
N TYR A 48 -5.67 5.24 21.52
CA TYR A 48 -5.63 5.17 20.05
C TYR A 48 -6.80 4.35 19.54
N LEU A 49 -7.50 4.87 18.52
CA LEU A 49 -8.61 4.20 17.84
C LEU A 49 -8.50 4.44 16.34
N THR A 50 -8.74 3.42 15.53
CA THR A 50 -8.93 3.57 14.10
C THR A 50 -10.37 4.01 13.78
N VAL A 51 -10.55 4.62 12.61
CA VAL A 51 -11.90 4.99 12.13
C VAL A 51 -12.82 3.76 11.98
N ASP A 52 -12.27 2.57 11.68
CA ASP A 52 -13.07 1.34 11.59
C ASP A 52 -13.51 0.84 12.97
N GLN A 53 -12.71 1.01 14.01
CA GLN A 53 -13.14 0.78 15.39
C GLN A 53 -14.24 1.75 15.79
N TRP A 54 -14.10 3.04 15.44
CA TRP A 54 -15.16 4.03 15.64
C TRP A 54 -16.45 3.67 14.88
N ARG A 55 -16.38 3.27 13.61
CA ARG A 55 -17.53 2.81 12.80
C ARG A 55 -18.24 1.65 13.47
N ARG A 56 -17.50 0.69 14.00
CA ARG A 56 -18.07 -0.45 14.74
C ARG A 56 -18.83 0.03 15.98
N MET A 57 -18.23 0.89 16.80
CA MET A 57 -18.91 1.46 17.98
C MET A 57 -20.20 2.19 17.60
N GLN A 58 -20.19 2.99 16.52
CA GLN A 58 -21.41 3.67 16.04
C GLN A 58 -22.55 2.69 15.69
N ASN A 59 -22.23 1.51 15.18
CA ASN A 59 -23.21 0.53 14.73
C ASN A 59 -23.70 -0.41 15.84
N THR A 60 -22.89 -0.69 16.85
CA THR A 60 -23.17 -1.77 17.84
C THR A 60 -23.12 -1.29 19.29
N GLN A 61 -22.42 -0.21 19.59
CA GLN A 61 -22.08 0.23 20.95
C GLN A 61 -21.96 1.76 21.04
N ALA A 62 -22.96 2.49 20.58
CA ALA A 62 -22.94 3.96 20.56
C ALA A 62 -22.67 4.60 21.93
N ASP A 63 -23.12 3.97 23.01
CA ASP A 63 -22.89 4.43 24.39
C ASP A 63 -21.41 4.34 24.80
N GLU A 64 -20.64 3.40 24.23
CA GLU A 64 -19.19 3.27 24.48
C GLU A 64 -18.44 4.49 23.96
N TRP A 65 -18.75 4.96 22.76
CA TRP A 65 -18.12 6.16 22.20
C TRP A 65 -18.43 7.40 23.04
N ALA A 66 -19.67 7.56 23.48
CA ALA A 66 -20.06 8.66 24.36
C ALA A 66 -19.35 8.59 25.72
N ALA A 67 -19.20 7.40 26.29
CA ALA A 67 -18.47 7.20 27.55
C ALA A 67 -16.96 7.54 27.40
N ILE A 68 -16.35 7.15 26.28
CA ILE A 68 -14.95 7.50 25.97
C ILE A 68 -14.78 9.02 25.92
N LEU A 69 -15.65 9.72 25.19
CA LEU A 69 -15.55 11.17 25.03
C LEU A 69 -15.84 11.93 26.34
N ASN A 70 -16.76 11.45 27.17
CA ASN A 70 -17.07 12.09 28.45
C ASN A 70 -15.92 11.99 29.46
N ASN A 71 -15.01 11.02 29.28
CA ASN A 71 -13.80 10.85 30.11
C ASN A 71 -12.53 11.32 29.39
N ALA A 72 -12.67 12.04 28.26
CA ALA A 72 -11.51 12.49 27.49
C ALA A 72 -10.98 13.84 27.96
N LEU A 73 -9.65 14.01 27.91
CA LEU A 73 -8.96 15.31 28.06
C LEU A 73 -9.08 16.15 26.78
N GLY A 74 -9.18 15.50 25.65
CA GLY A 74 -9.31 16.11 24.34
C GLY A 74 -9.34 15.04 23.24
N LEU A 75 -9.60 15.46 22.00
CA LEU A 75 -9.61 14.59 20.84
C LEU A 75 -8.68 15.13 19.73
N VAL A 76 -7.85 14.27 19.16
CA VAL A 76 -7.14 14.55 17.90
C VAL A 76 -7.62 13.57 16.83
N CYS A 77 -8.03 14.08 15.68
CA CYS A 77 -8.38 13.28 14.52
C CYS A 77 -7.46 13.65 13.33
N VAL A 78 -6.80 12.67 12.75
CA VAL A 78 -6.03 12.83 11.51
C VAL A 78 -6.83 12.21 10.37
N ALA A 79 -7.22 13.06 9.40
CA ALA A 79 -8.09 12.68 8.30
C ALA A 79 -7.34 12.72 6.96
N GLY A 80 -7.32 11.59 6.26
CA GLY A 80 -6.68 11.45 4.97
C GLY A 80 -7.60 11.72 3.79
N ALA A 81 -6.99 11.90 2.62
CA ALA A 81 -7.72 12.14 1.38
C ALA A 81 -8.45 10.88 0.92
N VAL A 82 -9.76 10.99 0.72
CA VAL A 82 -10.55 9.87 0.19
C VAL A 82 -10.36 9.75 -1.33
N VAL A 83 -9.76 8.65 -1.76
CA VAL A 83 -9.66 8.32 -3.18
C VAL A 83 -10.53 7.10 -3.48
N PRO A 84 -11.67 7.24 -4.16
CA PRO A 84 -12.61 6.16 -4.38
C PRO A 84 -11.97 4.90 -4.98
N GLY A 85 -12.30 3.72 -4.45
CA GLY A 85 -11.93 2.43 -5.02
C GLY A 85 -10.48 1.97 -4.79
N LYS A 86 -9.69 2.63 -3.93
CA LYS A 86 -8.26 2.33 -3.76
C LYS A 86 -7.90 1.56 -2.50
N TYR A 87 -8.76 1.55 -1.50
CA TYR A 87 -8.43 0.95 -0.20
C TYR A 87 -8.79 -0.53 -0.19
N LEU A 88 -7.89 -1.36 0.31
CA LEU A 88 -8.06 -2.81 0.32
C LEU A 88 -8.75 -3.32 1.57
N ARG A 89 -8.51 -2.72 2.73
CA ARG A 89 -9.01 -3.20 4.03
C ARG A 89 -9.79 -2.17 4.82
N GLY A 90 -9.60 -0.90 4.58
CA GLY A 90 -10.30 0.19 5.24
C GLY A 90 -10.41 1.39 4.31
N ALA A 91 -11.31 2.31 4.59
CA ALA A 91 -11.43 3.57 3.87
C ALA A 91 -11.17 4.75 4.81
N PRO A 92 -10.46 5.79 4.37
CA PRO A 92 -10.29 7.00 5.16
C PRO A 92 -11.63 7.57 5.62
N ILE A 93 -11.59 8.29 6.73
CA ILE A 93 -12.75 8.97 7.29
C ILE A 93 -13.30 9.99 6.27
N SER A 94 -14.59 9.91 5.99
CA SER A 94 -15.28 10.84 5.09
C SER A 94 -15.64 12.16 5.80
N LEU A 95 -15.94 13.20 5.02
CA LEU A 95 -16.46 14.46 5.56
C LEU A 95 -17.71 14.26 6.40
N LYS A 96 -18.64 13.40 5.97
CA LYS A 96 -19.87 13.08 6.70
C LYS A 96 -19.57 12.44 8.06
N GLU A 97 -18.61 11.52 8.11
CA GLU A 97 -18.19 10.88 9.35
C GLU A 97 -17.44 11.85 10.25
N THR A 98 -16.54 12.67 9.71
CA THR A 98 -15.86 13.75 10.45
C THR A 98 -16.87 14.69 11.10
N GLN A 99 -17.91 15.09 10.37
CA GLN A 99 -19.02 15.89 10.92
C GLN A 99 -19.79 15.14 12.01
N ALA A 100 -19.93 13.81 11.91
CA ALA A 100 -20.57 13.01 12.94
C ALA A 100 -19.74 12.96 14.23
N VAL A 101 -18.41 12.79 14.09
CA VAL A 101 -17.48 12.87 15.22
C VAL A 101 -17.57 14.24 15.89
N ILE A 102 -17.54 15.34 15.12
CA ILE A 102 -17.66 16.71 15.67
C ILE A 102 -18.98 16.92 16.44
N ARG A 103 -20.11 16.39 15.92
CA ARG A 103 -21.40 16.50 16.59
C ARG A 103 -21.47 15.73 17.91
N SER A 104 -20.71 14.64 18.03
CA SER A 104 -20.70 13.80 19.24
C SER A 104 -19.82 14.34 20.37
N LEU A 105 -18.96 15.35 20.09
CA LEU A 105 -18.06 15.90 21.12
C LEU A 105 -18.85 16.55 22.27
N PRO A 106 -18.48 16.33 23.53
CA PRO A 106 -19.02 17.10 24.67
C PRO A 106 -18.70 18.59 24.54
N ASN A 107 -19.58 19.43 25.12
CA ASN A 107 -19.31 20.87 25.14
C ASN A 107 -18.04 21.19 25.92
N GLY A 108 -17.18 22.03 25.34
CA GLY A 108 -15.95 22.44 25.99
C GLY A 108 -14.76 21.49 25.81
N LEU A 109 -14.96 20.27 25.28
CA LEU A 109 -13.85 19.35 25.03
C LEU A 109 -12.92 19.92 23.93
N PRO A 110 -11.61 20.10 24.21
CA PRO A 110 -10.62 20.49 23.19
C PRO A 110 -10.58 19.45 22.08
N ALA A 111 -10.65 19.89 20.83
CA ALA A 111 -10.61 18.98 19.68
C ALA A 111 -9.79 19.56 18.53
N LEU A 112 -8.86 18.74 18.03
CA LEU A 112 -7.99 19.05 16.90
C LEU A 112 -8.31 18.12 15.74
N PHE A 113 -8.57 18.69 14.57
CA PHE A 113 -8.70 17.92 13.33
C PHE A 113 -7.63 18.39 12.36
N GLY A 114 -6.85 17.45 11.83
CA GLY A 114 -5.77 17.71 10.89
C GLY A 114 -5.71 16.68 9.78
N GLY A 115 -4.65 16.77 8.97
CA GLY A 115 -4.42 15.90 7.83
C GLY A 115 -4.89 16.49 6.50
N TRP A 116 -4.62 15.75 5.41
CA TRP A 116 -4.83 16.25 4.05
C TRP A 116 -6.30 16.52 3.70
N ALA A 117 -7.22 15.71 4.21
CA ALA A 117 -8.65 15.90 3.96
C ALA A 117 -9.15 17.20 4.60
N ILE A 118 -8.73 17.52 5.82
CA ILE A 118 -9.10 18.77 6.50
C ILE A 118 -8.64 19.98 5.71
N ARG A 119 -7.40 19.97 5.19
CA ARG A 119 -6.86 21.03 4.34
C ARG A 119 -7.72 21.20 3.07
N GLY A 120 -8.05 20.11 2.39
CA GLY A 120 -8.87 20.13 1.18
C GLY A 120 -10.29 20.65 1.43
N TRP A 121 -10.97 20.18 2.47
CA TRP A 121 -12.31 20.64 2.82
C TRP A 121 -12.34 22.10 3.23
N ARG A 122 -11.32 22.57 3.95
CA ARG A 122 -11.14 24.01 4.28
C ARG A 122 -11.02 24.87 3.01
N GLN A 123 -10.26 24.42 2.02
CA GLN A 123 -10.15 25.13 0.73
C GLN A 123 -11.49 25.18 -0.02
N GLN A 124 -12.36 24.20 0.17
CA GLN A 124 -13.72 24.14 -0.38
C GLN A 124 -14.75 24.90 0.48
N GLY A 125 -14.29 25.67 1.49
CA GLY A 125 -15.16 26.50 2.32
C GLY A 125 -15.77 25.81 3.55
N TRP A 126 -15.40 24.53 3.82
CA TRP A 126 -15.91 23.86 5.02
C TRP A 126 -15.27 24.45 6.29
N SER A 127 -16.09 24.95 7.19
CA SER A 127 -15.66 25.58 8.44
C SER A 127 -16.71 25.37 9.53
N PRO A 128 -16.64 24.24 10.27
CA PRO A 128 -17.57 24.00 11.37
C PRO A 128 -17.32 25.00 12.49
N LEU A 129 -18.40 25.59 12.99
CA LEU A 129 -18.38 26.52 14.12
C LEU A 129 -18.63 25.75 15.41
N ARG A 130 -17.62 25.60 16.24
CA ARG A 130 -17.71 24.98 17.56
C ARG A 130 -16.62 25.57 18.48
N ALA A 131 -16.99 25.87 19.73
CA ALA A 131 -16.00 26.26 20.73
C ALA A 131 -15.00 25.12 20.98
N ASN A 132 -13.74 25.47 21.18
CA ASN A 132 -12.61 24.56 21.43
C ASN A 132 -12.30 23.56 20.30
N LEU A 133 -12.85 23.77 19.09
CA LEU A 133 -12.49 23.01 17.90
C LEU A 133 -11.48 23.77 17.06
N PHE A 134 -10.38 23.11 16.73
CA PHE A 134 -9.35 23.66 15.84
C PHE A 134 -9.12 22.78 14.61
N LEU A 135 -8.97 23.41 13.44
CA LEU A 135 -8.69 22.73 12.17
C LEU A 135 -7.25 23.04 11.74
N ALA A 136 -6.34 22.10 11.95
CA ALA A 136 -4.96 22.26 11.55
C ALA A 136 -4.80 22.14 10.04
N VAL A 137 -4.31 23.19 9.39
CA VAL A 137 -3.93 23.20 7.97
C VAL A 137 -2.41 23.13 7.78
N GLN A 138 -1.68 23.09 8.87
CA GLN A 138 -0.23 22.86 8.95
C GLN A 138 0.03 21.52 9.67
N ASP A 139 1.10 21.41 10.42
CA ASP A 139 1.48 20.18 11.08
C ASP A 139 0.60 19.93 12.31
N THR A 140 -0.18 18.85 12.27
CA THR A 140 -1.15 18.50 13.32
C THR A 140 -0.44 18.19 14.63
N ASP A 141 0.68 17.50 14.56
CA ASP A 141 1.57 17.16 15.66
C ASP A 141 2.12 18.42 16.36
N ALA A 142 2.68 19.38 15.58
CA ALA A 142 3.19 20.63 16.12
C ALA A 142 2.08 21.50 16.72
N THR A 143 0.90 21.53 16.08
CA THR A 143 -0.29 22.22 16.59
C THR A 143 -0.73 21.63 17.94
N LEU A 144 -0.78 20.29 18.07
CA LEU A 144 -1.07 19.61 19.34
C LEU A 144 -0.02 19.96 20.40
N ASN A 145 1.26 19.91 20.03
CA ASN A 145 2.36 20.23 20.94
C ASN A 145 2.23 21.64 21.51
N GLY A 146 1.92 22.63 20.66
CA GLY A 146 1.72 24.01 21.09
C GLY A 146 0.51 24.19 22.01
N PHE A 147 -0.59 23.49 21.73
CA PHE A 147 -1.75 23.50 22.64
C PHE A 147 -1.42 22.91 24.01
N LEU A 148 -0.67 21.82 24.07
CA LEU A 148 -0.24 21.22 25.35
C LEU A 148 0.73 22.12 26.14
N ASP A 149 1.35 23.12 25.52
CA ASP A 149 2.20 24.11 26.19
C ASP A 149 1.41 25.32 26.72
N SER A 150 0.41 25.79 25.96
CA SER A 150 -0.23 27.09 26.19
C SER A 150 -1.71 27.05 26.52
N ASP A 151 -2.35 25.89 26.36
CA ASP A 151 -3.83 25.68 26.40
C ASP A 151 -4.58 26.55 25.35
N GLU A 152 -3.85 27.01 24.31
CA GLU A 152 -4.39 27.82 23.21
C GLU A 152 -4.08 27.19 21.86
N TRP A 153 -5.09 27.14 20.98
CA TRP A 153 -4.91 26.64 19.62
C TRP A 153 -4.22 27.66 18.71
N GLY A 154 -3.19 27.21 17.99
CA GLY A 154 -2.50 28.00 16.97
C GLY A 154 -1.85 27.11 15.92
N HIS A 155 -1.83 27.55 14.65
CA HIS A 155 -1.10 26.84 13.60
C HIS A 155 0.39 26.85 13.88
N GLN A 156 0.99 25.68 13.88
CA GLN A 156 2.44 25.52 14.09
C GLN A 156 3.05 24.61 13.05
N ARG A 157 4.36 24.76 12.86
CA ARG A 157 5.20 23.88 12.08
C ARG A 157 6.23 23.22 12.98
N ARG A 158 6.46 21.92 12.75
CA ARG A 158 7.51 21.20 13.48
C ARG A 158 8.89 21.63 13.01
N THR A 159 9.84 21.65 13.94
CA THR A 159 11.27 21.79 13.64
C THR A 159 11.87 20.45 13.19
N GLY A 160 13.09 20.48 12.64
CA GLY A 160 13.79 19.23 12.28
C GLY A 160 14.07 18.33 13.50
N GLU A 161 14.38 18.92 14.66
CA GLU A 161 14.57 18.19 15.91
C GLU A 161 13.27 17.56 16.42
N GLN A 162 12.17 18.29 16.42
CA GLN A 162 10.85 17.78 16.76
C GLN A 162 10.45 16.65 15.82
N TRP A 163 10.73 16.78 14.53
CA TRP A 163 10.43 15.74 13.55
C TRP A 163 11.10 14.41 13.92
N SER A 164 12.41 14.41 14.13
CA SER A 164 13.16 13.24 14.53
C SER A 164 12.65 12.65 15.85
N THR A 165 12.45 13.51 16.86
CA THR A 165 12.00 13.10 18.19
C THR A 165 10.62 12.43 18.15
N TRP A 166 9.66 13.06 17.47
CA TRP A 166 8.28 12.52 17.41
C TRP A 166 8.17 11.32 16.49
N ALA A 167 8.97 11.24 15.41
CA ALA A 167 9.04 10.07 14.56
C ALA A 167 9.53 8.83 15.36
N GLN A 168 10.59 8.99 16.15
CA GLN A 168 11.13 7.92 16.96
C GLN A 168 10.17 7.52 18.11
N ALA A 169 9.63 8.48 18.85
CA ALA A 169 8.65 8.21 19.90
C ALA A 169 7.36 7.57 19.34
N GLY A 170 6.93 8.01 18.16
CA GLY A 170 5.77 7.46 17.47
C GLY A 170 5.96 6.06 16.91
N ALA A 171 7.19 5.62 16.68
CA ALA A 171 7.48 4.32 16.07
C ALA A 171 7.08 3.11 16.95
N SER A 172 7.05 3.27 18.27
CA SER A 172 6.60 2.26 19.23
C SER A 172 5.33 2.66 20.00
N SER A 173 4.63 3.70 19.54
CA SER A 173 3.43 4.23 20.16
C SER A 173 2.21 3.31 19.99
N LEU A 174 1.09 3.66 20.64
CA LEU A 174 -0.16 2.94 20.48
C LEU A 174 -0.68 2.94 19.03
N ALA A 175 -0.30 3.92 18.19
CA ALA A 175 -0.64 3.89 16.76
C ALA A 175 -0.04 2.68 16.03
N VAL A 176 1.05 2.12 16.55
CA VAL A 176 1.67 0.89 16.04
C VAL A 176 1.25 -0.31 16.88
N THR A 177 1.51 -0.30 18.18
CA THR A 177 1.35 -1.47 19.05
C THR A 177 -0.11 -1.88 19.29
N ALA A 178 -1.06 -0.95 19.18
CA ALA A 178 -2.49 -1.21 19.27
C ALA A 178 -3.20 -1.21 17.89
N HIS A 179 -2.44 -1.10 16.78
CA HIS A 179 -3.03 -1.16 15.45
C HIS A 179 -3.60 -2.55 15.16
N PRO A 180 -4.89 -2.67 14.73
CA PRO A 180 -5.53 -3.98 14.57
C PRO A 180 -4.86 -4.88 13.51
N ASP A 181 -4.14 -4.30 12.57
CA ASP A 181 -3.46 -5.03 11.49
C ASP A 181 -1.98 -5.35 11.79
N LEU A 182 -1.47 -5.03 12.99
CA LEU A 182 -0.10 -5.36 13.37
C LEU A 182 0.12 -6.87 13.49
N MET A 183 -0.83 -7.56 14.11
CA MET A 183 -0.75 -9.00 14.37
C MET A 183 -1.82 -9.75 13.60
N GLY A 184 -1.40 -10.62 12.69
CA GLY A 184 -2.27 -11.56 12.00
C GLY A 184 -2.33 -12.92 12.71
N PRO A 185 -3.19 -13.86 12.26
CA PRO A 185 -3.37 -15.18 12.86
C PRO A 185 -2.10 -16.03 13.02
N HIS A 186 -1.08 -15.72 12.24
CA HIS A 186 0.22 -16.42 12.24
C HIS A 186 1.37 -15.53 12.71
N GLY A 187 1.08 -14.45 13.44
CA GLY A 187 2.09 -13.49 13.90
C GLY A 187 2.62 -12.56 12.81
N LYS A 188 2.09 -12.66 11.60
CA LYS A 188 2.43 -11.81 10.45
C LYS A 188 1.20 -11.01 10.03
N GLY A 189 1.02 -9.84 10.60
CA GLY A 189 -0.03 -8.91 10.19
C GLY A 189 0.35 -8.17 8.91
N PRO A 190 -0.63 -7.70 8.14
CA PRO A 190 -0.39 -6.98 6.88
C PRO A 190 0.01 -5.51 7.09
N LEU A 191 0.16 -5.03 8.33
CA LEU A 191 0.46 -3.63 8.62
C LEU A 191 1.77 -3.20 7.99
N THR A 192 1.70 -2.16 7.15
CA THR A 192 2.87 -1.52 6.57
C THR A 192 3.16 -0.22 7.31
N PHE A 193 4.38 -0.08 7.78
CA PHE A 193 4.90 1.11 8.45
C PHE A 193 5.42 2.10 7.40
N GLU A 194 4.75 3.22 7.25
CA GLU A 194 5.18 4.24 6.30
C GLU A 194 6.14 5.23 6.97
N VAL A 195 7.31 5.41 6.38
CA VAL A 195 8.35 6.34 6.85
C VAL A 195 8.40 7.56 5.96
N GLU A 196 8.30 8.75 6.53
CA GLU A 196 8.53 10.00 5.83
C GLU A 196 10.04 10.25 5.70
N VAL A 197 10.57 10.14 4.47
CA VAL A 197 12.02 10.26 4.20
C VAL A 197 12.44 11.71 4.09
N TYR A 198 11.67 12.52 3.34
CA TYR A 198 11.86 13.97 3.23
C TYR A 198 10.59 14.68 2.78
N GLN A 199 10.54 15.99 2.96
CA GLN A 199 9.46 16.87 2.48
C GLN A 199 9.98 17.82 1.42
N GLY A 200 9.09 18.29 0.54
CA GLY A 200 9.40 19.25 -0.51
C GLY A 200 9.80 18.60 -1.83
N CYS A 201 10.13 19.43 -2.80
CA CYS A 201 10.45 18.99 -4.16
C CYS A 201 11.66 19.75 -4.70
N VAL A 202 12.57 19.05 -5.39
CA VAL A 202 13.72 19.68 -6.05
C VAL A 202 13.29 20.73 -7.09
N ARG A 203 12.08 20.62 -7.62
CA ARG A 203 11.46 21.59 -8.53
C ARG A 203 10.65 22.69 -7.81
N TYR A 204 10.98 23.03 -6.57
CA TYR A 204 10.27 24.02 -5.74
C TYR A 204 10.14 25.41 -6.38
N LYS A 205 11.06 25.80 -7.27
CA LYS A 205 11.01 27.08 -7.98
C LYS A 205 10.00 27.08 -9.14
N ARG A 206 9.89 25.94 -9.87
CA ARG A 206 9.05 25.77 -11.05
C ARG A 206 8.52 24.35 -11.13
N GLY A 207 7.66 23.96 -10.20
CA GLY A 207 7.05 22.62 -10.17
C GLY A 207 5.83 22.49 -11.08
N CYS A 208 5.40 21.26 -11.29
CA CYS A 208 4.19 20.95 -12.05
C CYS A 208 2.97 21.68 -11.47
N LYS A 209 2.16 22.32 -12.32
CA LYS A 209 1.06 23.20 -11.88
C LYS A 209 -0.01 22.48 -11.06
N PHE A 210 -0.24 21.20 -11.30
CA PHE A 210 -1.22 20.39 -10.57
C PHE A 210 -0.69 19.88 -9.21
N CYS A 211 0.64 19.90 -9.00
CA CYS A 211 1.26 19.22 -7.87
C CYS A 211 1.37 20.13 -6.64
N ILE A 212 1.13 19.55 -5.46
CA ILE A 212 1.27 20.25 -4.19
C ILE A 212 2.72 20.22 -3.66
N GLU A 213 3.52 19.22 -4.05
CA GLU A 213 4.85 18.99 -3.48
C GLU A 213 5.82 20.17 -3.66
N PRO A 214 5.88 20.82 -4.83
CA PRO A 214 6.71 22.02 -4.99
C PRO A 214 6.32 23.17 -4.05
N LYS A 215 5.04 23.23 -3.62
CA LYS A 215 4.54 24.26 -2.69
C LYS A 215 5.00 24.04 -1.25
N LYS A 216 5.47 22.84 -0.91
CA LYS A 216 6.11 22.53 0.38
C LYS A 216 7.51 23.15 0.49
N GLY A 217 8.10 23.59 -0.63
CA GLY A 217 9.40 24.27 -0.70
C GLY A 217 10.57 23.37 -1.09
N ILE A 218 11.77 23.86 -0.79
CA ILE A 218 13.01 23.10 -1.00
C ILE A 218 13.01 21.83 -0.15
N PRO A 219 13.58 20.71 -0.65
CA PRO A 219 13.65 19.49 0.12
C PRO A 219 14.32 19.67 1.48
N LEU A 220 13.67 19.15 2.50
CA LEU A 220 14.19 18.99 3.85
C LEU A 220 14.32 17.50 4.13
N TRP A 221 15.54 16.99 4.19
CA TRP A 221 15.82 15.57 4.35
C TRP A 221 16.05 15.18 5.81
N ARG A 222 15.66 13.97 6.15
CA ARG A 222 16.08 13.26 7.35
C ARG A 222 17.35 12.48 7.04
N SER A 223 18.24 12.31 8.01
CA SER A 223 19.45 11.50 7.81
C SER A 223 19.12 10.00 7.74
N PRO A 224 19.96 9.20 7.03
CA PRO A 224 19.82 7.75 7.02
C PRO A 224 19.74 7.15 8.44
N GLU A 225 20.58 7.61 9.36
CA GLU A 225 20.66 7.11 10.73
C GLU A 225 19.40 7.39 11.53
N ASP A 226 18.75 8.54 11.30
CA ASP A 226 17.48 8.89 11.95
C ASP A 226 16.36 7.96 11.49
N ILE A 227 16.28 7.70 10.18
CA ILE A 227 15.29 6.79 9.60
C ILE A 227 15.52 5.34 10.04
N ILE A 228 16.76 4.86 10.01
CA ILE A 228 17.12 3.50 10.47
C ILE A 228 16.74 3.31 11.93
N ARG A 229 16.97 4.32 12.78
CA ARG A 229 16.58 4.27 14.20
C ARG A 229 15.07 4.19 14.38
N GLU A 230 14.30 5.00 13.65
CA GLU A 230 12.84 4.95 13.67
C GLU A 230 12.32 3.55 13.29
N VAL A 231 12.83 2.98 12.19
CA VAL A 231 12.42 1.65 11.72
C VAL A 231 12.81 0.56 12.72
N LYS A 232 13.99 0.65 13.35
CA LYS A 232 14.39 -0.30 14.38
C LYS A 232 13.43 -0.29 15.57
N LEU A 233 13.01 0.88 16.04
CA LEU A 233 12.00 1.00 17.10
C LEU A 233 10.64 0.41 16.67
N ALA A 234 10.26 0.57 15.42
CA ALA A 234 9.06 -0.07 14.88
C ALA A 234 9.18 -1.60 14.81
N HIS A 235 10.36 -2.14 14.46
CA HIS A 235 10.63 -3.58 14.53
C HIS A 235 10.56 -4.12 15.96
N ASP A 236 11.05 -3.35 16.94
CA ASP A 236 10.93 -3.71 18.37
C ASP A 236 9.45 -3.74 18.81
N ALA A 237 8.59 -2.96 18.16
CA ALA A 237 7.14 -2.97 18.36
C ALA A 237 6.38 -4.05 17.54
N GLY A 238 7.07 -4.86 16.73
CA GLY A 238 6.49 -5.98 15.97
C GLY A 238 6.24 -5.72 14.47
N VAL A 239 6.60 -4.56 13.95
CA VAL A 239 6.49 -4.26 12.52
C VAL A 239 7.47 -5.10 11.70
N GLN A 240 7.03 -5.59 10.54
CA GLN A 240 7.86 -6.36 9.61
C GLN A 240 7.90 -5.77 8.20
N HIS A 241 6.97 -4.87 7.86
CA HIS A 241 6.82 -4.32 6.53
C HIS A 241 7.00 -2.80 6.56
N VAL A 242 7.90 -2.30 5.74
CA VAL A 242 8.26 -0.87 5.70
C VAL A 242 8.12 -0.32 4.28
N ARG A 243 7.57 0.87 4.19
CA ARG A 243 7.54 1.66 2.97
C ARG A 243 8.22 3.00 3.22
N LEU A 244 9.19 3.31 2.38
CA LEU A 244 9.80 4.64 2.33
C LEU A 244 8.88 5.55 1.51
N GLY A 245 8.16 6.42 2.17
CA GLY A 245 7.17 7.33 1.60
C GLY A 245 7.46 8.79 1.90
N GLY A 246 6.44 9.64 1.73
CA GLY A 246 6.55 11.08 1.97
C GLY A 246 7.49 11.83 1.02
N MET A 247 8.28 11.15 0.21
CA MET A 247 9.24 11.73 -0.72
C MET A 247 8.70 11.83 -2.15
N THR A 248 9.10 12.87 -2.85
CA THR A 248 8.70 13.10 -4.25
C THR A 248 9.47 12.23 -5.24
N ASP A 249 10.67 11.82 -4.89
CA ASP A 249 11.58 11.09 -5.78
C ASP A 249 12.73 10.43 -5.00
N THR A 250 12.90 9.13 -5.20
CA THR A 250 13.97 8.34 -4.57
C THR A 250 15.37 8.77 -5.02
N TYR A 251 15.53 9.16 -6.29
CA TYR A 251 16.84 9.53 -6.85
C TYR A 251 17.35 10.89 -6.39
N THR A 252 16.47 11.73 -5.86
CA THR A 252 16.88 13.05 -5.34
C THR A 252 17.02 13.10 -3.82
N TYR A 253 16.98 11.95 -3.15
CA TYR A 253 17.28 11.92 -1.72
C TYR A 253 18.71 12.38 -1.45
N MET A 254 18.85 13.50 -0.73
CA MET A 254 20.13 14.18 -0.45
C MET A 254 20.97 14.45 -1.71
N ALA A 255 20.31 14.79 -2.83
CA ALA A 255 20.98 15.14 -4.07
C ALA A 255 21.78 16.44 -3.95
N ASP A 256 22.88 16.54 -4.71
CA ASP A 256 23.74 17.69 -4.76
C ASP A 256 23.22 18.75 -5.75
N GLY A 257 23.45 20.04 -5.46
CA GLY A 257 23.13 21.13 -6.38
C GLY A 257 21.64 21.47 -6.50
N VAL A 258 20.80 21.16 -5.49
CA VAL A 258 19.33 21.42 -5.53
C VAL A 258 18.98 22.90 -5.69
N LYS A 259 19.84 23.82 -5.24
CA LYS A 259 19.61 25.26 -5.37
C LYS A 259 20.10 25.84 -6.68
N GLU A 260 21.10 25.20 -7.27
CA GLU A 260 21.90 25.67 -8.39
C GLU A 260 21.51 25.04 -9.73
N MET A 261 21.09 23.77 -9.72
CA MET A 261 20.82 22.97 -10.91
C MET A 261 19.32 22.78 -11.14
N GLU A 262 18.89 22.74 -12.40
CA GLU A 262 17.51 22.35 -12.78
C GLU A 262 17.30 20.85 -12.52
N TYR A 263 18.31 20.03 -12.82
CA TYR A 263 18.37 18.60 -12.54
C TYR A 263 19.49 18.33 -11.52
N PRO A 264 19.19 18.31 -10.23
CA PRO A 264 20.18 18.04 -9.18
C PRO A 264 20.89 16.69 -9.40
N MET A 265 22.17 16.64 -9.05
CA MET A 265 22.98 15.42 -9.19
C MET A 265 22.57 14.38 -8.15
N PRO A 266 22.09 13.20 -8.56
CA PRO A 266 21.82 12.11 -7.62
C PRO A 266 23.05 11.72 -6.81
N ASN A 267 22.86 11.48 -5.52
CA ASN A 267 23.93 11.06 -4.63
C ASN A 267 23.69 9.60 -4.19
N PRO A 268 24.42 8.61 -4.73
CA PRO A 268 24.21 7.21 -4.40
C PRO A 268 24.52 6.84 -2.96
N GLU A 269 25.46 7.54 -2.31
CA GLU A 269 25.96 7.16 -0.99
C GLU A 269 24.89 7.20 0.12
N PRO A 270 24.12 8.30 0.32
CA PRO A 270 23.09 8.35 1.34
C PRO A 270 21.99 7.30 1.15
N ILE A 271 21.59 7.03 -0.10
CA ILE A 271 20.56 6.01 -0.38
C ILE A 271 21.08 4.61 -0.09
N ALA A 272 22.32 4.32 -0.47
CA ALA A 272 22.95 3.03 -0.18
C ALA A 272 23.07 2.81 1.33
N ARG A 273 23.53 3.83 2.07
CA ARG A 273 23.63 3.78 3.53
C ARG A 273 22.28 3.55 4.19
N LEU A 274 21.22 4.24 3.73
CA LEU A 274 19.87 4.05 4.24
C LEU A 274 19.38 2.62 3.99
N LEU A 275 19.41 2.17 2.73
CA LEU A 275 18.79 0.91 2.35
C LEU A 275 19.56 -0.31 2.90
N HIS A 276 20.87 -0.30 2.87
CA HIS A 276 21.67 -1.38 3.48
C HIS A 276 21.52 -1.37 5.00
N GLY A 277 21.54 -0.20 5.66
CA GLY A 277 21.32 -0.11 7.10
C GLY A 277 19.94 -0.60 7.54
N LEU A 278 18.90 -0.43 6.72
CA LEU A 278 17.59 -1.02 6.97
C LEU A 278 17.63 -2.55 6.83
N ARG A 279 18.37 -3.09 5.87
CA ARG A 279 18.48 -4.55 5.62
C ARG A 279 19.39 -5.29 6.61
N GLU A 280 20.14 -4.59 7.46
CA GLU A 280 20.86 -5.21 8.56
C GLU A 280 19.93 -5.85 9.61
N ASP A 281 18.67 -5.40 9.68
CA ASP A 281 17.67 -5.98 10.57
C ASP A 281 16.91 -7.11 9.88
N GLU A 282 17.19 -8.36 10.25
CA GLU A 282 16.58 -9.56 9.69
C GLU A 282 15.05 -9.64 9.89
N ARG A 283 14.48 -8.83 10.77
CA ARG A 283 13.02 -8.73 10.99
C ARG A 283 12.31 -8.01 9.85
N LEU A 284 13.03 -7.27 9.01
CA LEU A 284 12.48 -6.56 7.87
C LEU A 284 12.13 -7.54 6.74
N ASP A 285 10.85 -7.87 6.62
CA ASP A 285 10.32 -8.73 5.56
C ASP A 285 10.13 -7.93 4.24
N LEU A 286 9.32 -6.87 4.27
CA LEU A 286 9.06 -6.05 3.09
C LEU A 286 9.69 -4.66 3.22
N LEU A 287 10.39 -4.26 2.17
CA LEU A 287 10.90 -2.91 1.97
C LEU A 287 10.53 -2.41 0.58
N HIS A 288 9.77 -1.33 0.51
CA HIS A 288 9.43 -0.66 -0.73
C HIS A 288 9.67 0.84 -0.67
N THR A 289 9.86 1.45 -1.84
CA THR A 289 9.82 2.90 -2.07
C THR A 289 8.77 3.21 -3.12
N ASP A 290 8.55 4.48 -3.46
CA ASP A 290 7.40 4.86 -4.28
C ASP A 290 7.78 5.49 -5.62
N ASN A 291 8.31 6.70 -5.59
CA ASN A 291 8.46 7.52 -6.78
C ASN A 291 9.90 7.55 -7.30
N GLY A 292 10.04 7.66 -8.61
CA GLY A 292 11.28 7.97 -9.29
C GLY A 292 11.09 9.12 -10.28
N ASN A 293 12.13 9.90 -10.50
CA ASN A 293 12.13 11.04 -11.41
C ASN A 293 12.83 10.69 -12.72
N PRO A 294 12.10 10.47 -13.82
CA PRO A 294 12.70 10.05 -15.09
C PRO A 294 13.70 11.06 -15.66
N SER A 295 13.48 12.37 -15.47
CA SER A 295 14.40 13.40 -15.95
C SER A 295 15.75 13.33 -15.24
N ILE A 296 15.73 13.21 -13.91
CA ILE A 296 16.93 13.05 -13.10
C ILE A 296 17.71 11.80 -13.52
N ILE A 297 17.01 10.69 -13.73
CA ILE A 297 17.61 9.42 -14.20
C ILE A 297 18.25 9.60 -15.57
N ALA A 298 17.56 10.26 -16.51
CA ALA A 298 18.03 10.44 -17.87
C ALA A 298 19.22 11.39 -17.99
N GLU A 299 19.22 12.48 -17.20
CA GLU A 299 20.29 13.47 -17.21
C GLU A 299 21.58 12.96 -16.51
N HIS A 300 21.44 12.04 -15.56
CA HIS A 300 22.53 11.56 -14.73
C HIS A 300 22.60 10.02 -14.68
N LEU A 301 22.79 9.39 -15.85
CA LEU A 301 22.69 7.93 -16.00
C LEU A 301 23.64 7.14 -15.08
N GLU A 302 24.88 7.57 -14.90
CA GLU A 302 25.86 6.82 -14.10
C GLU A 302 25.49 6.77 -12.61
N PRO A 303 25.27 7.89 -11.90
CA PRO A 303 24.83 7.82 -10.52
C PRO A 303 23.42 7.23 -10.37
N ALA A 304 22.52 7.44 -11.34
CA ALA A 304 21.22 6.81 -11.34
C ALA A 304 21.31 5.29 -11.49
N GLU A 305 22.23 4.77 -12.31
CA GLU A 305 22.48 3.33 -12.41
C GLU A 305 23.00 2.74 -11.09
N ALA A 306 23.88 3.45 -10.38
CA ALA A 306 24.36 3.03 -9.07
C ALA A 306 23.19 2.93 -8.07
N ILE A 307 22.34 3.94 -8.00
CA ILE A 307 21.13 3.92 -7.15
C ILE A 307 20.20 2.78 -7.57
N THR A 308 19.96 2.60 -8.87
CA THR A 308 19.09 1.52 -9.38
C THR A 308 19.58 0.13 -8.94
N LYS A 309 20.88 -0.12 -8.99
CA LYS A 309 21.49 -1.38 -8.53
C LYS A 309 21.24 -1.61 -7.04
N THR A 310 21.45 -0.58 -6.22
CA THR A 310 21.14 -0.63 -4.78
C THR A 310 19.65 -0.91 -4.53
N LEU A 311 18.75 -0.26 -5.25
CA LEU A 311 17.31 -0.52 -5.13
C LEU A 311 16.95 -1.96 -5.49
N VAL A 312 17.51 -2.51 -6.57
CA VAL A 312 17.30 -3.90 -7.01
C VAL A 312 17.85 -4.90 -6.00
N GLU A 313 18.94 -4.58 -5.33
CA GLU A 313 19.57 -5.42 -4.31
C GLU A 313 18.77 -5.42 -3.01
N THR A 314 18.26 -4.29 -2.59
CA THR A 314 17.73 -4.10 -1.22
C THR A 314 16.21 -4.09 -1.13
N LEU A 315 15.48 -3.65 -2.15
CA LEU A 315 14.02 -3.67 -2.12
C LEU A 315 13.48 -5.10 -2.26
N SER A 316 12.31 -5.32 -1.70
CA SER A 316 11.59 -6.59 -1.86
C SER A 316 11.08 -6.74 -3.29
N ASP A 317 11.11 -7.97 -3.82
CA ASP A 317 10.63 -8.27 -5.16
C ASP A 317 9.22 -7.75 -5.42
N GLY A 318 8.99 -7.30 -6.64
CA GLY A 318 7.75 -6.65 -7.02
C GLY A 318 7.72 -5.16 -6.67
N ALA A 319 8.85 -4.57 -6.29
CA ALA A 319 8.95 -3.12 -6.09
C ALA A 319 8.63 -2.35 -7.37
N VAL A 320 8.07 -1.18 -7.21
CA VAL A 320 7.66 -0.32 -8.34
C VAL A 320 8.09 1.11 -8.07
N LEU A 321 8.81 1.67 -9.02
CA LEU A 321 9.08 3.11 -9.08
C LEU A 321 8.04 3.79 -9.94
N SER A 322 7.24 4.64 -9.37
CA SER A 322 6.18 5.40 -10.06
C SER A 322 6.80 6.59 -10.78
N PHE A 323 6.71 6.61 -12.10
CA PHE A 323 7.21 7.69 -12.94
C PHE A 323 6.07 8.64 -13.35
N GLY A 324 6.25 9.93 -13.09
CA GLY A 324 5.36 10.99 -13.54
C GLY A 324 5.78 11.50 -14.92
N LEU A 325 5.10 11.05 -15.98
CA LEU A 325 5.15 11.66 -17.31
C LEU A 325 3.98 12.63 -17.47
N GLU A 326 2.82 12.19 -17.02
CA GLU A 326 1.49 12.82 -17.05
C GLU A 326 0.91 12.92 -18.47
N SER A 327 1.72 13.27 -19.49
CA SER A 327 1.36 13.30 -20.90
C SER A 327 2.61 13.13 -21.79
N ALA A 328 2.44 12.51 -22.95
CA ALA A 328 3.46 12.48 -24.01
C ALA A 328 3.39 13.68 -24.95
N ASP A 329 2.37 14.53 -24.82
CA ASP A 329 2.13 15.69 -25.68
C ASP A 329 3.00 16.88 -25.25
N PRO A 330 3.92 17.39 -26.11
CA PRO A 330 4.78 18.51 -25.79
C PRO A 330 4.00 19.80 -25.42
N SER A 331 2.83 20.03 -26.01
CA SER A 331 2.00 21.21 -25.71
C SER A 331 1.46 21.16 -24.27
N VAL A 332 1.08 19.97 -23.82
CA VAL A 332 0.66 19.73 -22.44
C VAL A 332 1.82 19.90 -21.47
N HIS A 333 3.03 19.43 -21.85
CA HIS A 333 4.25 19.61 -21.09
C HIS A 333 4.55 21.08 -20.81
N GLU A 334 4.59 21.89 -21.86
CA GLU A 334 4.87 23.32 -21.76
C GLU A 334 3.80 24.04 -20.92
N ALA A 335 2.53 23.80 -21.21
CA ALA A 335 1.41 24.45 -20.55
C ALA A 335 1.37 24.19 -19.04
N ASN A 336 1.81 23.03 -18.56
CA ASN A 336 1.71 22.59 -17.17
C ASN A 336 3.06 22.46 -16.43
N TRP A 337 4.17 22.82 -17.08
CA TRP A 337 5.53 22.69 -16.53
C TRP A 337 5.85 21.27 -16.07
N LEU A 338 5.48 20.28 -16.89
CA LEU A 338 5.71 18.89 -16.54
C LEU A 338 7.21 18.59 -16.47
N ASN A 339 7.54 17.51 -15.76
CA ASN A 339 8.91 17.26 -15.36
C ASN A 339 9.76 16.60 -16.46
N CYS A 340 9.24 15.60 -17.15
CA CYS A 340 10.01 14.83 -18.11
C CYS A 340 9.29 14.70 -19.46
N ASP A 341 10.06 14.64 -20.52
CA ASP A 341 9.58 14.31 -21.85
C ASP A 341 9.59 12.79 -22.12
N ALA A 342 9.06 12.39 -23.27
CA ALA A 342 8.99 10.99 -23.68
C ALA A 342 10.36 10.32 -23.84
N GLN A 343 11.41 11.06 -24.22
CA GLN A 343 12.76 10.50 -24.41
C GLN A 343 13.45 10.25 -23.08
N GLN A 344 13.36 11.22 -22.16
CA GLN A 344 13.85 11.07 -20.80
C GLN A 344 13.15 9.91 -20.10
N LEU A 345 11.82 9.79 -20.27
CA LEU A 345 11.06 8.65 -19.75
C LEU A 345 11.57 7.31 -20.30
N LYS A 346 11.74 7.19 -21.63
CA LYS A 346 12.25 5.96 -22.25
C LYS A 346 13.61 5.58 -21.71
N SER A 347 14.51 6.55 -21.55
CA SER A 347 15.84 6.32 -20.96
C SER A 347 15.75 5.76 -19.55
N ALA A 348 14.93 6.34 -18.70
CA ALA A 348 14.70 5.88 -17.33
C ALA A 348 14.08 4.47 -17.30
N ILE A 349 13.06 4.20 -18.12
CA ILE A 349 12.42 2.88 -18.20
C ILE A 349 13.41 1.80 -18.65
N ARG A 350 14.26 2.09 -19.64
CA ARG A 350 15.31 1.16 -20.10
C ARG A 350 16.29 0.84 -18.98
N LEU A 351 16.72 1.84 -18.21
CA LEU A 351 17.62 1.65 -17.08
C LEU A 351 17.01 0.72 -16.02
N ILE A 352 15.77 0.98 -15.62
CA ILE A 352 15.10 0.14 -14.63
C ILE A 352 14.90 -1.29 -15.15
N ASN A 353 14.46 -1.46 -16.41
CA ASN A 353 14.29 -2.79 -17.00
C ASN A 353 15.63 -3.56 -17.11
N LYS A 354 16.74 -2.87 -17.41
CA LYS A 354 18.08 -3.47 -17.48
C LYS A 354 18.45 -4.24 -16.21
N HIS A 355 18.12 -3.68 -15.05
CA HIS A 355 18.52 -4.24 -13.75
C HIS A 355 17.38 -4.93 -13.00
N GLY A 356 16.14 -4.43 -13.11
CA GLY A 356 15.02 -4.85 -12.28
C GLY A 356 14.13 -5.96 -12.89
N ARG A 357 14.25 -6.25 -14.20
CA ARG A 357 13.45 -7.28 -14.88
C ARG A 357 13.65 -8.71 -14.35
N PRO A 358 14.85 -9.15 -13.91
CA PRO A 358 15.01 -10.47 -13.31
C PRO A 358 14.06 -10.69 -12.16
N ARG A 359 13.52 -11.93 -12.06
CA ARG A 359 12.63 -12.31 -10.97
C ARG A 359 13.42 -12.69 -9.73
N GLY A 360 12.89 -12.31 -8.59
CA GLY A 360 13.45 -12.70 -7.32
C GLY A 360 12.65 -13.84 -6.66
N GLU A 361 12.91 -14.08 -5.38
CA GLU A 361 12.40 -15.23 -4.61
C GLU A 361 10.89 -15.22 -4.43
N ARG A 362 10.25 -14.04 -4.42
CA ARG A 362 8.79 -13.91 -4.28
C ARG A 362 8.03 -14.18 -5.59
N GLY A 363 8.73 -14.51 -6.68
CA GLY A 363 8.16 -14.83 -7.97
C GLY A 363 7.84 -13.63 -8.86
N LEU A 364 8.21 -12.42 -8.46
CA LEU A 364 8.01 -11.17 -9.21
C LEU A 364 9.33 -10.62 -9.76
N PRO A 365 9.31 -9.79 -10.83
CA PRO A 365 10.45 -8.95 -11.16
C PRO A 365 10.89 -8.14 -9.94
N ARG A 366 12.20 -7.95 -9.77
CA ARG A 366 12.75 -7.26 -8.59
C ARG A 366 12.28 -5.82 -8.52
N LEU A 367 12.39 -5.08 -9.63
CA LEU A 367 12.01 -3.67 -9.69
C LEU A 367 11.50 -3.33 -11.10
N LEU A 368 10.33 -2.72 -11.20
CA LEU A 368 9.79 -2.26 -12.47
C LEU A 368 9.28 -0.82 -12.38
N PRO A 369 9.28 -0.08 -13.51
CA PRO A 369 8.65 1.24 -13.55
C PRO A 369 7.13 1.11 -13.57
N GLY A 370 6.44 1.99 -12.87
CA GLY A 370 5.04 2.35 -13.05
C GLY A 370 4.94 3.67 -13.80
N LEU A 371 3.85 3.90 -14.52
CA LEU A 371 3.66 5.11 -15.31
C LEU A 371 2.35 5.80 -14.94
N ASN A 372 2.40 7.13 -14.82
CA ASN A 372 1.23 7.95 -14.55
C ASN A 372 0.89 8.83 -15.76
N PHE A 373 -0.41 8.85 -16.12
CA PHE A 373 -1.02 9.82 -17.02
C PHE A 373 -2.09 10.61 -16.28
N ILE A 374 -2.20 11.90 -16.59
CA ILE A 374 -3.23 12.78 -16.05
C ILE A 374 -3.97 13.43 -17.21
N ALA A 375 -5.28 13.23 -17.28
CA ALA A 375 -6.17 13.89 -18.20
C ALA A 375 -6.79 15.17 -17.58
N GLY A 376 -7.11 16.17 -18.42
CA GLY A 376 -7.63 17.46 -18.00
C GLY A 376 -6.56 18.54 -17.79
N LEU A 377 -5.32 18.25 -18.15
CA LEU A 377 -4.24 19.23 -18.12
C LEU A 377 -4.40 20.28 -19.23
N ASN A 378 -3.90 21.49 -18.98
CA ASN A 378 -3.96 22.56 -19.99
C ASN A 378 -3.18 22.20 -21.27
N GLY A 379 -3.71 22.58 -22.43
CA GLY A 379 -3.11 22.26 -23.72
C GLY A 379 -3.46 20.89 -24.28
N GLU A 380 -4.28 20.11 -23.56
CA GLU A 380 -4.74 18.79 -24.00
C GLU A 380 -5.72 18.89 -25.18
N THR A 381 -5.56 18.01 -26.16
CA THR A 381 -6.41 17.89 -27.35
C THR A 381 -6.80 16.43 -27.57
N GLU A 382 -7.68 16.15 -28.54
CA GLU A 382 -7.97 14.76 -28.92
C GLU A 382 -6.73 14.00 -29.40
N GLY A 383 -5.76 14.69 -30.00
CA GLY A 383 -4.48 14.12 -30.44
C GLY A 383 -3.57 13.68 -29.28
N THR A 384 -3.71 14.28 -28.11
CA THR A 384 -2.92 13.96 -26.92
C THR A 384 -3.07 12.49 -26.52
N TYR A 385 -4.28 11.93 -26.57
CA TYR A 385 -4.50 10.50 -26.23
C TYR A 385 -3.86 9.56 -27.26
N GLY A 386 -3.79 9.97 -28.54
CA GLY A 386 -3.04 9.26 -29.58
C GLY A 386 -1.54 9.22 -29.24
N MET A 387 -0.92 10.36 -28.93
CA MET A 387 0.50 10.45 -28.56
C MET A 387 0.83 9.62 -27.31
N ASN A 388 -0.06 9.63 -26.31
CA ASN A 388 0.10 8.79 -25.10
C ASN A 388 0.07 7.30 -25.43
N LEU A 389 -0.82 6.87 -26.33
CA LEU A 389 -0.92 5.48 -26.78
C LEU A 389 0.27 5.06 -27.63
N ASP A 390 0.73 5.93 -28.54
CA ASP A 390 1.90 5.70 -29.39
C ASP A 390 3.15 5.47 -28.55
N LEU A 391 3.37 6.29 -27.49
CA LEU A 391 4.46 6.09 -26.55
C LEU A 391 4.36 4.72 -25.86
N LEU A 392 3.18 4.30 -25.41
CA LEU A 392 3.00 2.98 -24.78
C LEU A 392 3.27 1.84 -25.77
N ASN A 393 2.84 1.97 -27.02
CA ASN A 393 3.12 1.00 -28.08
C ASN A 393 4.62 0.92 -28.37
N ASP A 394 5.31 2.06 -28.43
CA ASP A 394 6.77 2.11 -28.60
C ASP A 394 7.50 1.36 -27.47
N LEU A 395 7.14 1.63 -26.20
CA LEU A 395 7.71 0.92 -25.04
C LEU A 395 7.49 -0.59 -25.15
N ARG A 396 6.29 -1.01 -25.57
CA ARG A 396 5.94 -2.42 -25.78
C ARG A 396 6.74 -3.03 -26.95
N SER A 397 6.92 -2.31 -28.06
CA SER A 397 7.70 -2.78 -29.21
C SER A 397 9.17 -3.03 -28.87
N GLU A 398 9.71 -2.28 -27.92
CA GLU A 398 11.05 -2.48 -27.34
C GLU A 398 11.11 -3.65 -26.33
N GLY A 399 10.00 -4.29 -26.01
CA GLY A 399 9.92 -5.37 -25.02
C GLY A 399 10.09 -4.90 -23.57
N LEU A 400 9.87 -3.62 -23.30
CA LEU A 400 9.99 -3.03 -21.97
C LEU A 400 8.77 -3.39 -21.09
N LEU A 401 9.04 -3.76 -19.87
CA LEU A 401 8.00 -4.09 -18.88
C LEU A 401 7.63 -2.86 -18.06
N LEU A 402 6.32 -2.69 -17.86
CA LEU A 402 5.73 -1.76 -16.92
C LEU A 402 4.90 -2.54 -15.91
N ARG A 403 5.02 -2.20 -14.62
CA ARG A 403 4.21 -2.89 -13.60
C ARG A 403 2.79 -2.34 -13.52
N ARG A 404 2.61 -1.05 -13.76
CA ARG A 404 1.31 -0.40 -13.67
C ARG A 404 1.24 0.86 -14.54
N ILE A 405 0.09 1.09 -15.15
CA ILE A 405 -0.25 2.33 -15.83
C ILE A 405 -1.44 2.95 -15.10
N ASN A 406 -1.21 4.10 -14.47
CA ASN A 406 -2.25 4.88 -13.82
C ASN A 406 -2.74 5.97 -14.76
N ILE A 407 -4.03 5.99 -15.03
CA ILE A 407 -4.67 7.05 -15.81
C ILE A 407 -5.65 7.76 -14.88
N ARG A 408 -5.37 9.02 -14.59
CA ARG A 408 -6.10 9.86 -13.65
C ARG A 408 -6.71 11.05 -14.34
N GLN A 409 -7.50 11.77 -13.58
CA GLN A 409 -8.09 13.05 -13.97
C GLN A 409 -7.65 14.10 -12.97
N VAL A 410 -7.38 15.31 -13.45
CA VAL A 410 -7.30 16.50 -12.61
C VAL A 410 -8.57 17.29 -12.82
N GLU A 411 -9.15 17.77 -11.74
CA GLU A 411 -10.34 18.61 -11.74
C GLU A 411 -10.06 19.86 -10.90
N GLY A 412 -10.70 20.95 -11.25
CA GLY A 412 -10.63 22.18 -10.50
C GLY A 412 -10.42 23.41 -11.37
N GLU A 413 -10.42 24.56 -10.72
CA GLU A 413 -10.24 25.85 -11.39
C GLU A 413 -8.84 25.93 -12.03
N GLY A 414 -8.79 26.30 -13.33
CA GLY A 414 -7.54 26.41 -14.07
C GLY A 414 -7.09 25.16 -14.84
N PHE A 415 -7.94 24.09 -14.87
CA PHE A 415 -7.72 22.90 -15.69
C PHE A 415 -8.79 22.76 -16.77
N GLN A 416 -8.51 21.96 -17.82
CA GLN A 416 -9.44 21.75 -18.91
C GLN A 416 -10.53 20.75 -18.54
N GLU A 417 -11.71 20.98 -19.11
CA GLU A 417 -12.80 20.01 -19.07
C GLU A 417 -12.45 18.79 -19.95
N ILE A 418 -12.66 17.60 -19.42
CA ILE A 418 -12.24 16.37 -20.07
C ILE A 418 -13.37 15.86 -20.98
N PRO A 419 -13.12 15.62 -22.28
CA PRO A 419 -14.07 14.95 -23.15
C PRO A 419 -14.26 13.49 -22.72
N ALA A 420 -15.28 13.21 -21.91
CA ALA A 420 -15.51 11.89 -21.30
C ALA A 420 -15.49 10.71 -22.32
N PRO A 421 -16.03 10.81 -23.55
CA PRO A 421 -15.94 9.73 -24.53
C PRO A 421 -14.49 9.39 -24.93
N ALA A 422 -13.68 10.41 -25.27
CA ALA A 422 -12.29 10.22 -25.68
C ALA A 422 -11.42 9.67 -24.54
N PHE A 423 -11.58 10.19 -23.36
CA PHE A 423 -10.90 9.69 -22.15
C PHE A 423 -11.25 8.23 -21.85
N ASN A 424 -12.54 7.86 -21.90
CA ASN A 424 -12.96 6.48 -21.66
C ASN A 424 -12.46 5.53 -22.75
N ALA A 425 -12.45 5.96 -24.03
CA ALA A 425 -11.89 5.20 -25.13
C ALA A 425 -10.38 4.96 -24.93
N PHE A 426 -9.61 5.99 -24.59
CA PHE A 426 -8.19 5.87 -24.27
C PHE A 426 -7.96 4.86 -23.14
N LYS A 427 -8.67 4.99 -22.01
CA LYS A 427 -8.56 4.05 -20.88
C LYS A 427 -8.89 2.61 -21.28
N ALA A 428 -9.93 2.40 -22.09
CA ALA A 428 -10.30 1.07 -22.57
C ALA A 428 -9.20 0.49 -23.46
N THR A 429 -8.71 1.27 -24.44
CA THR A 429 -7.64 0.85 -25.34
C THR A 429 -6.37 0.47 -24.57
N VAL A 430 -5.90 1.32 -23.64
CA VAL A 430 -4.71 1.00 -22.82
C VAL A 430 -4.91 -0.30 -22.04
N ARG A 431 -6.09 -0.52 -21.47
CA ARG A 431 -6.37 -1.76 -20.73
C ARG A 431 -6.31 -3.00 -21.59
N ASP A 432 -6.90 -2.94 -22.78
CA ASP A 432 -7.04 -4.09 -23.67
C ASP A 432 -5.74 -4.39 -24.43
N THR A 433 -5.04 -3.35 -24.90
CA THR A 433 -3.87 -3.53 -25.78
C THR A 433 -2.53 -3.49 -25.06
N ILE A 434 -2.46 -2.89 -23.87
CA ILE A 434 -1.22 -2.74 -23.09
C ILE A 434 -1.27 -3.51 -21.77
N ASP A 435 -2.26 -3.19 -20.90
CA ASP A 435 -2.31 -3.78 -19.56
C ASP A 435 -2.55 -5.31 -19.58
N ALA A 436 -3.47 -5.79 -20.44
CA ALA A 436 -3.81 -7.21 -20.49
C ALA A 436 -2.66 -8.10 -21.02
N PRO A 437 -1.90 -7.73 -22.08
CA PRO A 437 -0.67 -8.43 -22.46
C PRO A 437 0.40 -8.37 -21.37
N LEU A 438 0.65 -7.20 -20.77
CA LEU A 438 1.61 -7.05 -19.68
C LEU A 438 1.27 -7.92 -18.47
N LEU A 439 -0.01 -8.05 -18.11
CA LEU A 439 -0.45 -8.91 -17.03
C LEU A 439 0.00 -10.37 -17.26
N LYS A 440 -0.14 -10.87 -18.49
CA LYS A 440 0.27 -12.24 -18.85
C LYS A 440 1.79 -12.43 -18.79
N GLU A 441 2.55 -11.41 -19.15
CA GLU A 441 4.02 -11.45 -19.07
C GLU A 441 4.53 -11.36 -17.63
N LEU A 442 3.87 -10.54 -16.81
CA LEU A 442 4.23 -10.36 -15.41
C LEU A 442 3.85 -11.57 -14.56
N PHE A 443 2.75 -12.25 -14.91
CA PHE A 443 2.22 -13.41 -14.19
C PHE A 443 1.99 -14.57 -15.17
N PRO A 444 3.04 -15.17 -15.76
CA PRO A 444 2.86 -16.28 -16.69
C PRO A 444 2.24 -17.51 -16.00
N LEU A 445 1.51 -18.31 -16.77
CA LEU A 445 0.98 -19.57 -16.27
C LEU A 445 2.10 -20.46 -15.72
N GLY A 446 1.87 -21.10 -14.59
CA GLY A 446 2.87 -21.90 -13.90
C GLY A 446 3.80 -21.12 -12.97
N GLN A 447 3.75 -19.78 -12.98
CA GLN A 447 4.52 -18.96 -12.03
C GLN A 447 4.01 -19.16 -10.61
N VAL A 448 4.91 -19.43 -9.67
CA VAL A 448 4.59 -19.45 -8.23
C VAL A 448 4.80 -18.04 -7.65
N LEU A 449 3.80 -17.60 -6.90
CA LEU A 449 3.85 -16.38 -6.09
C LEU A 449 3.82 -16.81 -4.62
N HIS A 450 4.72 -16.25 -3.83
CA HIS A 450 4.84 -16.54 -2.39
C HIS A 450 4.16 -15.45 -1.56
N ASP A 451 3.82 -15.76 -0.31
CA ASP A 451 3.25 -14.83 0.68
C ASP A 451 1.96 -14.15 0.21
N VAL A 452 1.04 -14.93 -0.35
CA VAL A 452 -0.30 -14.45 -0.69
C VAL A 452 -1.18 -14.43 0.55
N HIS A 453 -1.64 -13.25 0.94
CA HIS A 453 -2.58 -13.04 2.03
C HIS A 453 -4.02 -13.13 1.51
N TRP A 454 -4.84 -13.95 2.16
CA TRP A 454 -6.24 -14.17 1.80
C TRP A 454 -7.14 -13.20 2.58
N GLU A 455 -7.92 -12.40 1.84
CA GLU A 455 -8.57 -11.20 2.38
C GLU A 455 -10.10 -11.25 2.38
N SER A 456 -10.72 -11.98 1.43
CA SER A 456 -12.16 -11.90 1.21
C SER A 456 -12.70 -13.15 0.50
N HIS A 457 -13.95 -13.52 0.82
CA HIS A 457 -14.68 -14.58 0.12
C HIS A 457 -15.59 -14.08 -1.02
N ASP A 458 -15.75 -12.78 -1.20
CA ASP A 458 -16.62 -12.20 -2.23
C ASP A 458 -15.90 -11.19 -3.17
N GLY A 459 -14.65 -10.89 -2.91
CA GLY A 459 -13.84 -9.92 -3.66
C GLY A 459 -14.27 -8.47 -3.54
N ARG A 460 -15.32 -8.19 -2.77
CA ARG A 460 -15.91 -6.86 -2.58
C ARG A 460 -15.79 -6.37 -1.15
N THR A 461 -16.02 -7.27 -0.20
CA THR A 461 -15.98 -6.96 1.23
C THR A 461 -14.53 -6.90 1.68
N ARG A 462 -14.07 -5.73 1.99
CA ARG A 462 -12.75 -5.45 2.55
C ARG A 462 -12.95 -5.28 4.04
N LEU A 463 -12.81 -6.37 4.77
CA LEU A 463 -12.95 -6.31 6.22
C LEU A 463 -11.59 -6.03 6.84
N PRO A 464 -11.51 -5.07 7.76
CA PRO A 464 -10.36 -4.92 8.64
C PRO A 464 -10.07 -6.22 9.38
N ALA A 465 -8.81 -6.50 9.72
CA ALA A 465 -8.40 -7.75 10.36
C ALA A 465 -9.24 -8.12 11.59
N HIS A 466 -9.56 -7.12 12.44
CA HIS A 466 -10.38 -7.30 13.64
C HIS A 466 -11.86 -7.63 13.37
N LEU A 467 -12.34 -7.54 12.13
CA LEU A 467 -13.70 -7.91 11.72
C LEU A 467 -13.76 -9.25 10.97
N THR A 468 -12.62 -9.88 10.74
CA THR A 468 -12.53 -11.14 9.97
C THR A 468 -12.72 -12.40 10.81
N GLU A 469 -12.75 -12.33 12.14
CA GLU A 469 -12.88 -13.49 13.04
C GLU A 469 -14.04 -14.43 12.66
N ALA A 470 -15.19 -13.87 12.28
CA ALA A 470 -16.35 -14.65 11.86
C ALA A 470 -16.11 -15.43 10.55
N HIS A 471 -15.12 -15.04 9.76
CA HIS A 471 -14.78 -15.65 8.48
C HIS A 471 -13.62 -16.64 8.57
N THR A 472 -12.91 -16.70 9.68
CA THR A 472 -11.76 -17.60 9.93
C THR A 472 -12.14 -18.86 10.70
N ALA A 473 -13.42 -19.17 10.80
CA ALA A 473 -13.89 -20.33 11.55
C ALA A 473 -13.19 -21.63 11.11
N PRO A 474 -12.84 -22.53 12.06
CA PRO A 474 -12.22 -23.81 11.74
C PRO A 474 -13.05 -24.61 10.72
N GLY A 475 -12.37 -25.22 9.76
CA GLY A 475 -13.02 -26.04 8.73
C GLY A 475 -13.53 -25.29 7.49
N VAL A 476 -13.31 -23.98 7.40
CA VAL A 476 -13.67 -23.20 6.20
C VAL A 476 -12.69 -23.44 5.05
N HIS A 477 -11.44 -23.81 5.36
CA HIS A 477 -10.39 -24.06 4.38
C HIS A 477 -10.78 -25.12 3.34
N GLY A 478 -10.64 -24.77 2.06
CA GLY A 478 -10.90 -25.67 0.94
C GLY A 478 -12.38 -26.01 0.67
N GLN A 479 -13.32 -25.41 1.37
CA GLN A 479 -14.76 -25.61 1.12
C GLN A 479 -15.20 -24.96 -0.21
N ALA A 480 -16.42 -25.27 -0.65
CA ALA A 480 -17.01 -24.67 -1.85
C ALA A 480 -17.14 -23.14 -1.70
N GLY A 481 -16.76 -22.41 -2.73
CA GLY A 481 -16.80 -20.95 -2.76
C GLY A 481 -15.62 -20.37 -3.53
N VAL A 482 -15.35 -19.12 -3.33
CA VAL A 482 -14.21 -18.41 -3.92
C VAL A 482 -13.50 -17.63 -2.80
N THR A 483 -12.18 -17.56 -2.87
CA THR A 483 -11.40 -16.71 -1.97
C THR A 483 -10.53 -15.79 -2.78
N PHE A 484 -10.44 -14.55 -2.36
CA PHE A 484 -9.58 -13.54 -2.97
C PHE A 484 -8.48 -13.13 -2.01
N GLY A 485 -7.29 -12.97 -2.56
CA GLY A 485 -6.10 -12.55 -1.81
C GLY A 485 -5.16 -11.72 -2.64
N ARG A 486 -4.06 -11.28 -2.01
CA ARG A 486 -2.97 -10.55 -2.65
C ARG A 486 -1.65 -10.89 -2.00
N GLN A 487 -0.58 -10.85 -2.79
CA GLN A 487 0.77 -10.80 -2.25
C GLN A 487 1.01 -9.37 -1.72
N LEU A 488 1.47 -9.23 -0.49
CA LEU A 488 1.81 -7.92 0.06
C LEU A 488 2.95 -7.28 -0.76
N GLY A 489 2.89 -5.97 -0.95
CA GLY A 489 3.91 -5.24 -1.70
C GLY A 489 3.35 -4.08 -2.50
N ALA A 490 4.18 -3.51 -3.39
CA ALA A 490 3.78 -2.41 -4.26
C ALA A 490 2.79 -2.91 -5.34
N TYR A 491 1.64 -2.26 -5.46
CA TYR A 491 0.60 -2.55 -6.46
C TYR A 491 0.21 -4.04 -6.55
N PRO A 492 -0.26 -4.65 -5.48
CA PRO A 492 -0.56 -6.07 -5.44
C PRO A 492 -1.68 -6.45 -6.41
N ILE A 493 -1.50 -7.56 -7.13
CA ILE A 493 -2.52 -8.10 -8.03
C ILE A 493 -3.58 -8.86 -7.24
N LEU A 494 -4.85 -8.77 -7.66
CA LEU A 494 -5.90 -9.59 -7.11
C LEU A 494 -5.76 -11.04 -7.59
N ILE A 495 -5.74 -11.98 -6.66
CA ILE A 495 -5.63 -13.42 -6.90
C ILE A 495 -6.93 -14.07 -6.45
N GLY A 496 -7.57 -14.85 -7.33
CA GLY A 496 -8.76 -15.64 -7.00
C GLY A 496 -8.44 -17.11 -6.92
N ALA A 497 -8.84 -17.77 -5.81
CA ALA A 497 -8.91 -19.22 -5.69
C ALA A 497 -10.36 -19.67 -5.82
N SER A 498 -10.63 -20.77 -6.55
CA SER A 498 -11.99 -21.29 -6.81
C SER A 498 -12.59 -22.10 -5.66
N TYR A 499 -12.07 -21.93 -4.44
CA TYR A 499 -12.52 -22.60 -3.22
C TYR A 499 -12.32 -21.67 -2.01
N LYS A 500 -12.90 -22.03 -0.87
CA LYS A 500 -12.73 -21.26 0.36
C LYS A 500 -11.40 -21.59 1.05
N ILE A 501 -10.68 -20.54 1.39
CA ILE A 501 -9.46 -20.55 2.19
C ILE A 501 -9.73 -19.69 3.44
N PRO A 502 -9.21 -20.04 4.61
CA PRO A 502 -9.33 -19.19 5.81
C PRO A 502 -8.79 -17.79 5.54
N LEU A 503 -9.57 -16.78 5.91
CA LEU A 503 -9.11 -15.39 5.79
C LEU A 503 -7.98 -15.13 6.78
N GLU A 504 -7.14 -14.15 6.48
CA GLU A 504 -5.91 -13.81 7.22
C GLU A 504 -4.83 -14.91 7.18
N SER A 505 -5.05 -16.01 6.45
CA SER A 505 -4.00 -16.99 6.21
C SER A 505 -3.10 -16.58 5.06
N VAL A 506 -1.90 -17.14 5.02
CA VAL A 506 -0.88 -16.89 4.00
C VAL A 506 -0.51 -18.20 3.33
N SER A 507 -0.43 -18.22 2.01
CA SER A 507 0.04 -19.37 1.25
C SER A 507 0.76 -18.98 -0.03
N SER A 508 1.49 -19.94 -0.62
CA SER A 508 2.03 -19.80 -1.97
C SER A 508 1.02 -20.29 -2.98
N VAL A 509 0.94 -19.66 -4.15
CA VAL A 509 0.01 -20.04 -5.22
C VAL A 509 0.71 -20.12 -6.57
N MET A 510 0.29 -21.07 -7.39
CA MET A 510 0.67 -21.12 -8.81
C MET A 510 -0.39 -20.43 -9.65
N VAL A 511 0.04 -19.58 -10.58
CA VAL A 511 -0.83 -18.89 -11.55
C VAL A 511 -1.40 -19.91 -12.52
N THR A 512 -2.73 -20.05 -12.59
CA THR A 512 -3.44 -21.00 -13.45
C THR A 512 -4.35 -20.32 -14.47
N GLY A 513 -4.53 -19.00 -14.38
CA GLY A 513 -5.35 -18.25 -15.33
C GLY A 513 -5.28 -16.73 -15.12
N HIS A 514 -5.85 -16.02 -16.07
CA HIS A 514 -5.88 -14.54 -16.06
C HIS A 514 -7.32 -14.04 -16.22
N GLY A 515 -7.68 -13.08 -15.38
CA GLY A 515 -8.84 -12.21 -15.58
C GLY A 515 -8.42 -10.90 -16.23
N ALA A 516 -9.34 -9.96 -16.40
CA ALA A 516 -9.06 -8.66 -17.00
C ALA A 516 -8.06 -7.82 -16.17
N ARG A 517 -8.08 -7.94 -14.84
CA ARG A 517 -7.22 -7.19 -13.89
C ARG A 517 -6.86 -8.04 -12.66
N SER A 518 -6.87 -9.34 -12.81
CA SER A 518 -6.65 -10.31 -11.75
C SER A 518 -6.04 -11.58 -12.34
N ILE A 519 -5.56 -12.45 -11.47
CA ILE A 519 -5.13 -13.79 -11.85
C ILE A 519 -5.94 -14.82 -11.07
N THR A 520 -5.99 -16.04 -11.59
CA THR A 520 -6.47 -17.21 -10.86
C THR A 520 -5.26 -18.00 -10.37
N GLY A 521 -5.29 -18.40 -9.11
CA GLY A 521 -4.22 -19.17 -8.48
C GLY A 521 -4.75 -20.39 -7.75
N VAL A 522 -3.91 -21.42 -7.66
CA VAL A 522 -4.14 -22.63 -6.86
C VAL A 522 -3.01 -22.74 -5.85
N GLU A 523 -3.34 -22.99 -4.59
CA GLU A 523 -2.35 -23.17 -3.51
C GLU A 523 -1.35 -24.27 -3.90
N VAL A 524 -0.07 -24.03 -3.62
CA VAL A 524 1.00 -25.04 -3.75
C VAL A 524 1.36 -25.59 -2.37
N GLY A 525 1.89 -26.82 -2.34
CA GLY A 525 2.25 -27.47 -1.07
C GLY A 525 1.05 -27.89 -0.21
N MET A 526 -0.12 -28.12 -0.81
CA MET A 526 -1.30 -28.61 -0.08
C MET A 526 -1.03 -29.99 0.55
N ASN A 527 -1.42 -30.13 1.82
CA ASN A 527 -1.30 -31.42 2.48
C ASN A 527 -2.26 -32.45 1.84
N PRO A 528 -1.76 -33.53 1.24
CA PRO A 528 -2.56 -34.50 0.52
C PRO A 528 -3.59 -35.19 1.43
N TRP A 529 -3.30 -35.31 2.72
CA TRP A 529 -4.14 -36.06 3.67
C TRP A 529 -5.33 -35.24 4.19
N THR A 530 -5.30 -33.92 3.99
CA THR A 530 -6.37 -33.00 4.40
C THR A 530 -6.98 -32.22 3.24
N ALA A 531 -6.30 -32.13 2.09
CA ALA A 531 -6.80 -31.43 0.91
C ALA A 531 -8.23 -31.84 0.55
N THR A 532 -9.09 -30.88 0.30
CA THR A 532 -10.50 -31.09 -0.03
C THR A 532 -10.68 -31.43 -1.50
N GLU A 533 -11.85 -31.95 -1.85
CA GLU A 533 -12.20 -32.24 -3.25
C GLU A 533 -12.08 -30.96 -4.11
N LYS A 534 -12.51 -29.82 -3.60
CA LYS A 534 -12.45 -28.54 -4.34
C LYS A 534 -11.04 -28.06 -4.58
N GLN A 535 -10.15 -28.21 -3.60
CA GLN A 535 -8.73 -27.90 -3.75
C GLN A 535 -8.09 -28.80 -4.83
N LEU A 536 -8.30 -30.10 -4.74
CA LEU A 536 -7.77 -31.07 -5.70
C LEU A 536 -8.34 -30.85 -7.11
N ALA A 537 -9.63 -30.57 -7.23
CA ALA A 537 -10.28 -30.30 -8.51
C ALA A 537 -9.80 -29.01 -9.19
N ALA A 538 -9.23 -28.08 -8.43
CA ALA A 538 -8.67 -26.86 -8.96
C ALA A 538 -7.26 -27.04 -9.56
N ILE A 539 -6.58 -28.14 -9.26
CA ILE A 539 -5.27 -28.48 -9.85
C ILE A 539 -5.44 -28.67 -11.35
N PRO A 540 -4.67 -27.98 -12.20
CA PRO A 540 -4.74 -28.12 -13.65
C PRO A 540 -4.60 -29.58 -14.10
N GLY A 541 -5.53 -30.07 -14.90
CA GLY A 541 -5.52 -31.43 -15.43
C GLY A 541 -6.15 -32.49 -14.53
N LEU A 542 -6.34 -32.26 -13.23
CA LEU A 542 -6.88 -33.27 -12.32
C LEU A 542 -8.41 -33.40 -12.44
N GLY A 543 -9.12 -32.28 -12.40
CA GLY A 543 -10.58 -32.23 -12.56
C GLY A 543 -11.39 -32.88 -11.44
N SER A 544 -12.70 -32.61 -11.42
CA SER A 544 -13.60 -33.02 -10.31
C SER A 544 -13.74 -34.54 -10.14
N LYS A 545 -13.72 -35.32 -11.23
CA LYS A 545 -13.85 -36.79 -11.16
C LYS A 545 -12.65 -37.44 -10.46
N SER A 546 -11.44 -37.03 -10.83
CA SER A 546 -10.21 -37.52 -10.22
C SER A 546 -10.11 -37.07 -8.76
N ALA A 547 -10.45 -35.80 -8.48
CA ALA A 547 -10.48 -35.25 -7.13
C ALA A 547 -11.43 -36.04 -6.20
N TRP A 548 -12.63 -36.31 -6.67
CA TRP A 548 -13.59 -37.14 -5.94
C TRP A 548 -13.06 -38.58 -5.69
N SER A 549 -12.43 -39.21 -6.70
CA SER A 549 -11.83 -40.56 -6.56
C SER A 549 -10.71 -40.55 -5.50
N LEU A 550 -9.84 -39.54 -5.52
CA LEU A 550 -8.77 -39.37 -4.54
C LEU A 550 -9.32 -39.23 -3.11
N VAL A 551 -10.28 -38.32 -2.91
CA VAL A 551 -10.90 -38.09 -1.60
C VAL A 551 -11.64 -39.34 -1.10
N SER A 552 -12.38 -40.01 -1.98
CA SER A 552 -13.11 -41.24 -1.66
C SER A 552 -12.16 -42.38 -1.30
N SER A 553 -11.05 -42.55 -2.01
CA SER A 553 -10.02 -43.55 -1.71
C SER A 553 -9.39 -43.28 -0.32
N ARG A 554 -9.01 -42.05 -0.05
CA ARG A 554 -8.48 -41.60 1.24
C ARG A 554 -9.47 -41.88 2.40
N ALA A 555 -10.73 -41.53 2.22
CA ALA A 555 -11.76 -41.76 3.23
C ALA A 555 -11.98 -43.26 3.50
N ARG A 556 -11.96 -44.12 2.47
CA ARG A 556 -12.03 -45.58 2.62
C ARG A 556 -10.85 -46.12 3.42
N MET A 557 -9.65 -45.61 3.17
CA MET A 557 -8.44 -46.07 3.83
C MET A 557 -8.39 -45.63 5.31
N LYS A 558 -8.82 -44.41 5.62
CA LYS A 558 -8.98 -43.94 7.00
C LYS A 558 -9.95 -44.78 7.82
N ARG A 559 -11.04 -45.29 7.22
CA ARG A 559 -11.97 -46.22 7.90
C ARG A 559 -11.33 -47.58 8.20
N LYS A 560 -10.47 -48.08 7.30
CA LYS A 560 -9.77 -49.36 7.49
C LYS A 560 -8.60 -49.24 8.48
N ARG A 561 -7.96 -48.07 8.55
CA ARG A 561 -6.83 -47.76 9.45
C ARG A 561 -7.10 -46.43 10.14
N PRO A 562 -7.79 -46.41 11.27
CA PRO A 562 -8.16 -45.18 11.96
C PRO A 562 -6.96 -44.36 12.46
N THR A 563 -5.84 -45.01 12.75
CA THR A 563 -4.61 -44.42 13.22
C THR A 563 -3.53 -44.40 12.14
N GLY A 564 -2.79 -43.31 12.04
CA GLY A 564 -1.71 -43.11 11.07
C GLY A 564 -2.14 -42.48 9.74
N LEU A 565 -1.17 -42.35 8.83
CA LEU A 565 -1.40 -41.80 7.49
C LEU A 565 -2.20 -42.79 6.61
N PRO A 566 -3.13 -42.32 5.77
CA PRO A 566 -3.95 -43.16 4.91
C PRO A 566 -3.12 -43.93 3.87
N PHE A 567 -2.04 -43.33 3.37
CA PHE A 567 -1.14 -43.91 2.37
C PHE A 567 0.32 -43.55 2.72
N GLN A 568 1.26 -44.33 2.21
CA GLN A 568 2.69 -44.09 2.46
C GLN A 568 3.21 -42.86 1.73
N ASN A 569 2.71 -42.60 0.51
CA ASN A 569 3.08 -41.47 -0.32
C ASN A 569 1.93 -41.10 -1.28
N VAL A 570 2.11 -40.05 -2.03
CA VAL A 570 1.10 -39.52 -2.97
C VAL A 570 0.87 -40.49 -4.13
N GLU A 571 1.90 -41.14 -4.62
CA GLU A 571 1.85 -42.08 -5.72
C GLU A 571 0.93 -43.27 -5.38
N THR A 572 1.12 -43.90 -4.22
CA THR A 572 0.26 -45.00 -3.76
C THR A 572 -1.18 -44.57 -3.54
N TRP A 573 -1.43 -43.34 -3.18
CA TRP A 573 -2.76 -42.77 -3.08
C TRP A 573 -3.44 -42.61 -4.44
N PHE A 574 -2.73 -42.08 -5.44
CA PHE A 574 -3.24 -41.93 -6.81
C PHE A 574 -3.55 -43.30 -7.44
N GLU A 575 -2.65 -44.25 -7.28
CA GLU A 575 -2.84 -45.63 -7.75
C GLU A 575 -4.11 -46.28 -7.12
N ALA A 576 -4.25 -46.22 -5.80
CA ALA A 576 -5.40 -46.75 -5.08
C ALA A 576 -6.73 -46.04 -5.41
N ALA A 577 -6.67 -44.81 -5.92
CA ALA A 577 -7.82 -44.07 -6.41
C ALA A 577 -8.16 -44.35 -7.87
N GLY A 578 -7.31 -45.09 -8.61
CA GLY A 578 -7.44 -45.29 -10.05
C GLY A 578 -7.28 -44.01 -10.86
N VAL A 579 -6.45 -43.10 -10.37
CA VAL A 579 -6.09 -41.84 -11.02
C VAL A 579 -4.68 -41.98 -11.58
N ASN A 580 -4.41 -41.37 -12.71
CA ASN A 580 -3.07 -41.39 -13.28
C ASN A 580 -2.04 -40.90 -12.24
N GLN A 581 -0.83 -41.46 -12.29
CA GLN A 581 0.25 -41.07 -11.41
C GLN A 581 0.49 -39.56 -11.46
N PRO A 582 0.79 -38.93 -10.32
CA PRO A 582 1.01 -37.51 -10.27
C PRO A 582 2.24 -37.15 -11.13
N ASN A 583 2.07 -36.17 -12.00
CA ASN A 583 3.17 -35.60 -12.77
C ASN A 583 3.95 -34.59 -11.92
N GLU A 584 5.03 -34.03 -12.46
CA GLU A 584 5.85 -33.04 -11.72
C GLU A 584 5.07 -31.80 -11.32
N VAL A 585 4.05 -31.39 -12.11
CA VAL A 585 3.18 -30.26 -11.78
C VAL A 585 2.26 -30.61 -10.61
N ASP A 586 1.66 -31.82 -10.62
CA ASP A 586 0.80 -32.28 -9.50
C ASP A 586 1.60 -32.33 -8.19
N LYS A 587 2.88 -32.76 -8.24
CA LYS A 587 3.77 -32.82 -7.07
C LYS A 587 4.06 -31.46 -6.46
N ILE A 588 4.07 -30.39 -7.24
CA ILE A 588 4.22 -29.02 -6.71
C ILE A 588 3.00 -28.63 -5.85
N PHE A 589 1.79 -28.99 -6.32
CA PHE A 589 0.56 -28.67 -5.59
C PHE A 589 0.37 -29.52 -4.34
N ILE A 590 0.86 -30.76 -4.34
CA ILE A 590 0.57 -31.76 -3.31
C ILE A 590 1.90 -32.22 -2.70
N GLN A 591 2.23 -31.67 -1.53
CA GLN A 591 3.44 -32.07 -0.79
C GLN A 591 3.04 -32.64 0.57
N PRO A 592 3.52 -33.86 0.95
CA PRO A 592 3.39 -34.32 2.32
C PRO A 592 4.18 -33.38 3.24
N SER A 593 3.49 -32.82 4.22
CA SER A 593 4.08 -32.02 5.28
C SER A 593 4.96 -32.87 6.19
#